data_bd70e9eea7b94ad9c01dd058d291154d
#
_entry.id   bd70e9eea7b94ad9c01dd058d291154d
#
_cell.length_a   1.000
_cell.length_b   1.000
_cell.length_c   1.000
_cell.angle_alpha   90.00
_cell.angle_beta   90.00
_cell.angle_gamma   90.00
#
_symmetry.space_group_name_H-M   'P 1'
#
loop_
_entity.id
_entity.type
_entity.pdbx_description
1 polymer ?
#
loop_
_entity_poly.entity_id
_entity_poly.type
_entity_poly.pdbx_seq_one_letter_code
_entity_poly.pdbx_strand_id
1 'polypeptide(L)'
;MLDNKRPTLVVGLGCQRDCSAGALLELIERSLESHNLRLKDISALASIDLKSREPGLLELANQLDLPLSFFNAEQLAAYEPQLSHRSQIAYDHTGCYGIAESSALALASQSGSTELLITRQKSSHVTFALAIARPIR
;
A
#
# COMPACT_ATOMS: atom_id res chain seq x y z
N MET A 1 -14.14 13.38 -20.81
CA MET A 1 -13.83 12.73 -20.82
C MET A 1 -12.58 12.34 -21.04
N LEU A 2 -11.85 12.30 -21.03
CA LEU A 2 -10.67 12.06 -21.29
C LEU A 2 -9.77 11.78 -20.21
N ASP A 3 -10.03 12.16 -19.06
CA ASP A 3 -9.20 12.02 -17.98
C ASP A 3 -9.12 10.67 -17.43
N ASN A 4 -9.93 9.76 -17.82
CA ASN A 4 -9.84 8.43 -17.34
C ASN A 4 -8.59 7.75 -17.84
N LYS A 5 -7.73 8.44 -18.54
CA LYS A 5 -6.43 7.88 -18.92
C LYS A 5 -5.38 8.09 -17.86
N ARG A 6 -5.69 8.79 -16.78
CA ARG A 6 -4.72 8.97 -15.73
C ARG A 6 -4.45 7.68 -15.00
N PRO A 7 -3.20 7.38 -14.67
CA PRO A 7 -2.90 6.21 -13.86
C PRO A 7 -3.43 6.36 -12.44
N THR A 8 -3.75 5.24 -11.83
CA THR A 8 -4.18 5.19 -10.44
C THR A 8 -2.97 4.84 -9.59
N LEU A 9 -2.74 5.58 -8.53
CA LEU A 9 -1.62 5.32 -7.62
C LEU A 9 -2.16 4.86 -6.28
N VAL A 10 -1.71 3.67 -5.85
CA VAL A 10 -2.19 3.04 -4.62
C VAL A 10 -1.03 2.81 -3.68
N VAL A 11 -1.18 3.29 -2.44
CA VAL A 11 -0.20 3.08 -1.39
C VAL A 11 -0.59 1.84 -0.59
N GLY A 12 0.32 0.87 -0.50
CA GLY A 12 0.14 -0.27 0.37
C GLY A 12 0.94 -0.05 1.65
N LEU A 13 0.34 -0.40 2.78
CA LEU A 13 0.93 -0.16 4.09
C LEU A 13 0.91 -1.40 4.95
N GLY A 14 2.03 -1.63 5.65
CA GLY A 14 2.11 -2.60 6.71
C GLY A 14 2.55 -1.87 7.96
N CYS A 15 2.08 -2.29 9.11
CA CYS A 15 2.50 -1.65 10.35
C CYS A 15 2.45 -2.63 11.51
N GLN A 16 3.28 -2.38 12.50
CA GLN A 16 3.23 -3.15 13.74
C GLN A 16 2.12 -2.59 14.61
N ARG A 17 1.70 -3.41 15.57
CA ARG A 17 0.64 -2.99 16.49
C ARG A 17 0.99 -1.65 17.12
N ASP A 18 -0.01 -0.80 17.21
CA ASP A 18 0.10 0.52 17.84
C ASP A 18 1.02 1.50 17.12
N CYS A 19 1.29 1.28 15.84
CA CYS A 19 2.02 2.28 15.07
C CYS A 19 1.14 3.54 14.95
N SER A 20 1.76 4.70 14.87
CA SER A 20 1.02 5.96 14.82
C SER A 20 0.74 6.39 13.40
N ALA A 21 -0.32 7.18 13.24
CA ALA A 21 -0.62 7.79 11.95
C ALA A 21 0.55 8.68 11.50
N GLY A 22 1.22 9.34 12.45
CA GLY A 22 2.37 10.17 12.12
C GLY A 22 3.52 9.40 11.54
N ALA A 23 3.80 8.21 12.10
CA ALA A 23 4.89 7.37 11.59
C ALA A 23 4.58 6.88 10.17
N LEU A 24 3.32 6.52 9.93
CA LEU A 24 2.88 6.11 8.60
C LEU A 24 3.01 7.27 7.62
N LEU A 25 2.53 8.43 7.98
CA LEU A 25 2.56 9.60 7.11
C LEU A 25 3.99 10.02 6.79
N GLU A 26 4.86 9.97 7.77
CA GLU A 26 6.25 10.34 7.56
C GLU A 26 6.91 9.44 6.52
N LEU A 27 6.70 8.14 6.63
CA LEU A 27 7.29 7.21 5.66
C LEU A 27 6.70 7.43 4.27
N ILE A 28 5.38 7.65 4.19
CA ILE A 28 4.72 7.91 2.93
C ILE A 28 5.31 9.16 2.26
N GLU A 29 5.36 10.25 2.99
CA GLU A 29 5.84 11.53 2.43
C GLU A 29 7.29 11.42 2.00
N ARG A 30 8.13 10.81 2.80
CA ARG A 30 9.54 10.66 2.47
C ARG A 30 9.73 9.80 1.22
N SER A 31 8.95 8.72 1.13
CA SER A 31 9.06 7.81 -0.01
C SER A 31 8.55 8.46 -1.30
N LEU A 32 7.45 9.20 -1.21
CA LEU A 32 6.91 9.90 -2.38
C LEU A 32 7.84 11.00 -2.84
N GLU A 33 8.38 11.76 -1.89
CA GLU A 33 9.25 12.88 -2.22
C GLU A 33 10.48 12.43 -2.98
N SER A 34 11.05 11.30 -2.61
CA SER A 34 12.23 10.79 -3.28
C SER A 34 11.93 10.35 -4.72
N HIS A 35 10.66 10.27 -5.09
CA HIS A 35 10.25 9.92 -6.44
C HIS A 35 9.49 11.05 -7.12
N ASN A 36 9.59 12.27 -6.59
CA ASN A 36 8.94 13.46 -7.14
C ASN A 36 7.42 13.33 -7.21
N LEU A 37 6.84 12.66 -6.23
CA LEU A 37 5.39 12.49 -6.12
C LEU A 37 4.88 13.20 -4.89
N ARG A 38 3.58 13.51 -4.89
CA ARG A 38 2.95 14.19 -3.77
C ARG A 38 1.74 13.42 -3.28
N LEU A 39 1.33 13.72 -2.05
CA LEU A 39 0.16 13.06 -1.48
C LEU A 39 -1.08 13.22 -2.35
N LYS A 40 -1.24 14.36 -2.99
CA LYS A 40 -2.41 14.59 -3.84
C LYS A 40 -2.45 13.68 -5.06
N ASP A 41 -1.35 13.03 -5.39
CA ASP A 41 -1.31 12.12 -6.53
C ASP A 41 -1.84 10.74 -6.17
N ILE A 42 -2.03 10.46 -4.88
CA ILE A 42 -2.43 9.14 -4.40
C ILE A 42 -3.95 8.99 -4.46
N SER A 43 -4.40 7.84 -4.95
CA SER A 43 -5.82 7.57 -5.12
C SER A 43 -6.42 6.80 -3.95
N ALA A 44 -5.66 5.92 -3.32
CA ALA A 44 -6.19 5.03 -2.29
C ALA A 44 -5.08 4.39 -1.48
N LEU A 45 -5.48 3.84 -0.33
CA LEU A 45 -4.58 3.13 0.58
C LEU A 45 -5.05 1.69 0.70
N ALA A 46 -4.13 0.77 0.96
CA ALA A 46 -4.45 -0.65 1.11
C ALA A 46 -3.60 -1.29 2.21
N SER A 47 -4.14 -2.32 2.84
CA SER A 47 -3.39 -3.09 3.83
C SER A 47 -4.04 -4.48 3.97
N ILE A 48 -3.59 -5.24 4.96
CA ILE A 48 -4.12 -6.58 5.24
C ILE A 48 -5.25 -6.48 6.26
N ASP A 49 -6.22 -7.37 6.16
CA ASP A 49 -7.40 -7.33 7.02
C ASP A 49 -7.10 -7.50 8.50
N LEU A 50 -5.99 -8.13 8.85
CA LEU A 50 -5.58 -8.23 10.24
C LEU A 50 -5.32 -6.87 10.86
N LYS A 51 -5.15 -5.83 10.03
CA LYS A 51 -4.93 -4.46 10.48
C LYS A 51 -6.17 -3.59 10.35
N SER A 52 -7.34 -4.20 10.08
CA SER A 52 -8.55 -3.42 9.85
C SER A 52 -9.02 -2.61 11.05
N ARG A 53 -8.52 -2.90 12.24
CA ARG A 53 -8.86 -2.15 13.43
C ARG A 53 -7.67 -1.39 14.01
N GLU A 54 -6.59 -1.28 13.25
CA GLU A 54 -5.41 -0.58 13.72
C GLU A 54 -5.68 0.92 13.72
N PRO A 55 -5.71 1.58 14.90
CA PRO A 55 -6.10 2.98 14.98
C PRO A 55 -5.25 3.91 14.12
N GLY A 56 -3.94 3.64 14.03
CA GLY A 56 -3.06 4.49 13.25
C GLY A 56 -3.40 4.51 11.77
N LEU A 57 -3.77 3.33 11.22
CA LEU A 57 -4.16 3.25 9.83
C LEU A 57 -5.48 3.96 9.57
N LEU A 58 -6.44 3.77 10.47
CA LEU A 58 -7.75 4.39 10.30
C LEU A 58 -7.65 5.91 10.42
N GLU A 59 -6.85 6.36 11.36
CA GLU A 59 -6.64 7.79 11.54
C GLU A 59 -5.95 8.40 10.33
N LEU A 60 -4.95 7.72 9.79
CA LEU A 60 -4.24 8.20 8.61
C LEU A 60 -5.18 8.37 7.42
N ALA A 61 -6.01 7.35 7.16
CA ALA A 61 -6.94 7.41 6.04
C ALA A 61 -7.90 8.58 6.19
N ASN A 62 -8.35 8.81 7.42
CA ASN A 62 -9.25 9.91 7.70
C ASN A 62 -8.55 11.27 7.50
N GLN A 63 -7.31 11.40 7.98
CA GLN A 63 -6.55 12.63 7.81
C GLN A 63 -6.30 12.95 6.34
N LEU A 64 -6.04 11.94 5.54
CA LEU A 64 -5.74 12.14 4.13
C LEU A 64 -6.99 12.17 3.25
N ASP A 65 -8.14 11.82 3.84
CA ASP A 65 -9.40 11.73 3.11
C ASP A 65 -9.27 10.78 1.93
N LEU A 66 -8.65 9.63 2.16
CA LEU A 66 -8.46 8.61 1.14
C LEU A 66 -9.16 7.33 1.54
N PRO A 67 -9.69 6.58 0.57
CA PRO A 67 -10.27 5.27 0.88
C PRO A 67 -9.17 4.31 1.30
N LEU A 68 -9.51 3.43 2.23
CA LEU A 68 -8.60 2.41 2.75
C LEU A 68 -9.28 1.06 2.59
N SER A 69 -8.66 0.17 1.83
CA SER A 69 -9.20 -1.16 1.57
C SER A 69 -8.32 -2.22 2.21
N PHE A 70 -8.95 -3.30 2.63
CA PHE A 70 -8.24 -4.40 3.27
C PHE A 70 -8.42 -5.68 2.49
N PHE A 71 -7.40 -6.51 2.46
CA PHE A 71 -7.41 -7.79 1.77
C PHE A 71 -6.96 -8.89 2.73
N ASN A 72 -7.48 -10.10 2.56
CA ASN A 72 -7.02 -11.20 3.40
C ASN A 72 -5.75 -11.80 2.81
N ALA A 73 -5.09 -12.66 3.60
CA ALA A 73 -3.81 -13.24 3.20
C ALA A 73 -3.94 -14.06 1.91
N GLU A 74 -5.07 -14.72 1.71
CA GLU A 74 -5.28 -15.52 0.51
C GLU A 74 -5.32 -14.64 -0.73
N GLN A 75 -6.02 -13.50 -0.65
CA GLN A 75 -6.08 -12.55 -1.76
C GLN A 75 -4.70 -11.98 -2.07
N LEU A 76 -3.92 -11.71 -1.04
CA LEU A 76 -2.59 -11.14 -1.21
C LEU A 76 -1.59 -12.16 -1.76
N ALA A 77 -1.81 -13.45 -1.51
CA ALA A 77 -0.92 -14.50 -1.99
C ALA A 77 -0.81 -14.51 -3.52
N ALA A 78 -1.84 -14.05 -4.21
CA ALA A 78 -1.83 -14.01 -5.67
C ALA A 78 -0.72 -13.11 -6.21
N TYR A 79 -0.25 -12.16 -5.43
CA TYR A 79 0.77 -11.20 -5.84
C TYR A 79 2.17 -11.55 -5.36
N GLU A 80 2.30 -12.68 -4.68
CA GLU A 80 3.60 -13.13 -4.16
C GLU A 80 4.71 -13.17 -5.20
N PRO A 81 4.46 -13.64 -6.43
CA PRO A 81 5.53 -13.68 -7.43
C PRO A 81 6.07 -12.30 -7.81
N GLN A 82 5.33 -11.23 -7.53
CA GLN A 82 5.75 -9.88 -7.90
C GLN A 82 6.45 -9.14 -6.78
N LEU A 83 6.57 -9.76 -5.60
CA LEU A 83 7.18 -9.09 -4.45
C LEU A 83 8.68 -8.88 -4.68
N SER A 84 9.16 -7.69 -4.36
CA SER A 84 10.59 -7.40 -4.43
C SER A 84 11.31 -7.91 -3.19
N HIS A 85 10.59 -8.02 -2.07
CA HIS A 85 11.14 -8.49 -0.80
C HIS A 85 10.17 -9.46 -0.17
N ARG A 86 10.70 -10.53 0.43
CA ARG A 86 9.89 -11.50 1.15
C ARG A 86 10.35 -11.55 2.59
N SER A 87 9.42 -11.32 3.50
CA SER A 87 9.71 -11.33 4.93
C SER A 87 9.11 -12.57 5.56
N GLN A 88 9.97 -13.46 6.06
CA GLN A 88 9.50 -14.66 6.75
C GLN A 88 8.80 -14.29 8.06
N ILE A 89 9.29 -13.24 8.73
CA ILE A 89 8.66 -12.77 9.95
C ILE A 89 7.24 -12.30 9.68
N ALA A 90 7.05 -11.53 8.59
CA ALA A 90 5.72 -11.08 8.21
C ALA A 90 4.80 -12.26 7.91
N TYR A 91 5.32 -13.25 7.19
CA TYR A 91 4.52 -14.44 6.86
C TYR A 91 4.09 -15.18 8.12
N ASP A 92 5.01 -15.33 9.07
CA ASP A 92 4.72 -16.04 10.30
C ASP A 92 3.61 -15.38 11.11
N HIS A 93 3.51 -14.05 11.02
CA HIS A 93 2.50 -13.31 11.77
C HIS A 93 1.21 -13.09 10.99
N THR A 94 1.26 -13.05 9.66
CA THR A 94 0.10 -12.62 8.88
C THR A 94 -0.30 -13.55 7.74
N GLY A 95 0.57 -14.49 7.40
CA GLY A 95 0.33 -15.35 6.24
C GLY A 95 0.68 -14.67 4.92
N CYS A 96 1.37 -13.53 4.97
CA CYS A 96 1.74 -12.78 3.77
C CYS A 96 3.19 -12.35 3.87
N TYR A 97 3.98 -12.62 2.81
CA TYR A 97 5.40 -12.29 2.79
C TYR A 97 5.68 -10.81 2.60
N GLY A 98 4.74 -10.05 2.10
CA GLY A 98 4.95 -8.62 1.87
C GLY A 98 3.64 -7.88 1.78
N ILE A 99 3.15 -7.40 2.93
CA ILE A 99 1.84 -6.75 3.00
C ILE A 99 1.78 -5.48 2.17
N ALA A 100 2.81 -4.63 2.28
CA ALA A 100 2.77 -3.33 1.61
C ALA A 100 2.70 -3.50 0.09
N GLU A 101 3.60 -4.31 -0.46
CA GLU A 101 3.63 -4.49 -1.91
C GLU A 101 2.41 -5.24 -2.42
N SER A 102 2.03 -6.34 -1.74
CA SER A 102 0.93 -7.14 -2.25
C SER A 102 -0.41 -6.43 -2.14
N SER A 103 -0.64 -5.67 -1.05
CA SER A 103 -1.90 -4.95 -0.92
C SER A 103 -1.99 -3.79 -1.92
N ALA A 104 -0.86 -3.12 -2.19
CA ALA A 104 -0.85 -2.08 -3.20
C ALA A 104 -1.20 -2.66 -4.58
N LEU A 105 -0.59 -3.79 -4.92
CA LEU A 105 -0.86 -4.46 -6.20
C LEU A 105 -2.29 -4.95 -6.28
N ALA A 106 -2.80 -5.54 -5.19
CA ALA A 106 -4.16 -6.09 -5.17
C ALA A 106 -5.19 -5.01 -5.44
N LEU A 107 -5.06 -3.86 -4.78
CA LEU A 107 -6.03 -2.80 -4.99
C LEU A 107 -5.86 -2.15 -6.36
N ALA A 108 -4.61 -1.91 -6.77
CA ALA A 108 -4.36 -1.28 -8.06
C ALA A 108 -4.87 -2.14 -9.22
N SER A 109 -4.80 -3.46 -9.08
CA SER A 109 -5.22 -4.36 -10.16
C SER A 109 -6.70 -4.23 -10.49
N GLN A 110 -7.49 -3.64 -9.59
CA GLN A 110 -8.91 -3.41 -9.86
C GLN A 110 -9.11 -2.28 -10.86
N SER A 111 -8.09 -1.47 -11.11
CA SER A 111 -8.19 -0.32 -12.00
C SER A 111 -7.47 -0.49 -13.32
N GLY A 112 -6.71 -1.56 -13.50
CA GLY A 112 -6.02 -1.76 -14.76
C GLY A 112 -4.79 -2.63 -14.62
N SER A 113 -3.90 -2.52 -15.59
CA SER A 113 -2.63 -3.22 -15.59
C SER A 113 -1.73 -2.60 -14.53
N THR A 114 -1.14 -3.39 -13.66
CA THR A 114 -0.46 -2.86 -12.50
C THR A 114 0.99 -3.32 -12.38
N GLU A 115 1.80 -2.47 -11.76
CA GLU A 115 3.17 -2.81 -11.41
C GLU A 115 3.58 -1.96 -10.22
N LEU A 116 4.65 -2.37 -9.54
CA LEU A 116 5.17 -1.60 -8.42
C LEU A 116 5.97 -0.42 -8.98
N LEU A 117 5.61 0.79 -8.54
CA LEU A 117 6.33 1.98 -8.89
C LEU A 117 7.40 2.28 -7.86
N ILE A 118 7.09 2.08 -6.58
CA ILE A 118 8.07 2.17 -5.51
C ILE A 118 8.00 0.85 -4.74
N THR A 119 9.12 0.14 -4.69
CA THR A 119 9.18 -1.11 -3.96
C THR A 119 9.22 -0.83 -2.46
N ARG A 120 9.15 -1.87 -1.64
CA ARG A 120 9.03 -1.74 -0.20
C ARG A 120 10.03 -0.77 0.39
N GLN A 121 9.51 0.23 1.09
CA GLN A 121 10.29 1.14 1.92
C GLN A 121 9.94 0.82 3.37
N LYS A 122 10.86 1.07 4.26
CA LYS A 122 10.71 0.62 5.63
C LYS A 122 11.20 1.66 6.62
N SER A 123 10.49 1.78 7.73
CA SER A 123 10.98 2.49 8.89
C SER A 123 10.89 1.51 10.06
N SER A 124 11.07 1.96 11.29
CA SER A 124 11.17 1.03 12.42
C SER A 124 9.91 0.18 12.61
N HIS A 125 8.73 0.71 12.34
CA HIS A 125 7.47 0.00 12.60
C HIS A 125 6.51 -0.05 11.43
N VAL A 126 6.91 0.46 10.29
CA VAL A 126 5.99 0.66 9.16
C VAL A 126 6.66 0.25 7.87
N THR A 127 5.89 -0.31 6.95
CA THR A 127 6.35 -0.56 5.58
C THR A 127 5.41 0.13 4.61
N PHE A 128 5.95 0.51 3.47
CA PHE A 128 5.24 1.26 2.44
C PHE A 128 5.64 0.70 1.07
N ALA A 129 4.70 0.70 0.15
CA ALA A 129 4.99 0.45 -1.25
C ALA A 129 3.96 1.20 -2.10
N LEU A 130 4.30 1.48 -3.33
CA LEU A 130 3.41 2.20 -4.23
C LEU A 130 3.23 1.40 -5.50
N ALA A 131 1.99 1.12 -5.86
CA ALA A 131 1.67 0.46 -7.12
C ALA A 131 0.98 1.45 -8.03
N ILE A 132 1.22 1.30 -9.32
CA ILE A 132 0.59 2.13 -10.33
C ILE A 132 -0.25 1.21 -11.21
N ALA A 133 -1.46 1.65 -11.52
CA ALA A 133 -2.34 0.93 -12.45
C ALA A 133 -2.61 1.83 -13.63
N ARG A 134 -2.40 1.29 -14.82
CA ARG A 134 -2.66 2.04 -16.06
C ARG A 134 -3.88 1.47 -16.73
N PRO A 135 -4.74 2.33 -17.27
CA PRO A 135 -5.96 1.84 -17.91
C PRO A 135 -5.65 0.84 -19.01
N ILE A 136 -6.49 -0.18 -19.14
CA ILE A 136 -6.36 -1.20 -20.17
C ILE A 136 -7.17 -0.71 -21.37
N ARG A 137 -6.56 -0.80 -22.57
CA ARG A 137 -7.24 -0.29 -23.76
C ARG A 137 -8.04 -1.34 -24.46
#